data_d834e37be2f3ffbf6f012d1e44e300da
#
_entry.id   d834e37be2f3ffbf6f012d1e44e300da
#
_cell.length_a   1.000
_cell.length_b   1.000
_cell.length_c   1.000
_cell.angle_alpha   90.00
_cell.angle_beta   90.00
_cell.angle_gamma   90.00
#
_symmetry.space_group_name_H-M   'P 1'
#
loop_
_entity.id
_entity.type
_entity.pdbx_description
1 polymer ?
#
loop_
_entity_poly.entity_id
_entity_poly.type
_entity_poly.pdbx_seq_one_letter_code
_entity_poly.pdbx_strand_id
1 'polypeptide(L)'
;MLNRRVLNRPITMVALWPRRGAALITLVLSATAWAHDPVFGLGPHVLYKGGVEVATAMHVDKKGDERETELGLELVYGITGDWAAGIELPYAWKEEGSQSASGAGDVSLFTKYRFWRHDTLGAQESAAVLLKIETDTGDENATPALGTGTTDTILGLAYGYESLKWYRWASIRYRFNSENDAGLRRGDKILFDLVGGWRPTPPSYYEPDTVWLLELNGEYGRRAELNGAELSNTGGTEWFLSPGIFWTKRNFAVKAGVQIPIASDQNGNQEETDYRAKLVLEWHL
;
A
#
# COMPACT_ATOMS: atom_id res chain seq x y z
N MET A 1 34.63 -70.73 -21.10
CA MET A 1 33.85 -69.57 -21.49
C MET A 1 32.58 -69.55 -20.62
N LEU A 2 32.59 -68.87 -19.53
CA LEU A 2 31.46 -68.82 -18.57
C LEU A 2 30.85 -67.37 -18.53
N ASN A 3 29.62 -67.30 -18.97
CA ASN A 3 28.87 -66.06 -19.04
C ASN A 3 28.10 -65.86 -17.70
N ARG A 4 28.49 -64.87 -16.90
CA ARG A 4 27.74 -64.49 -15.68
C ARG A 4 26.85 -63.28 -15.99
N ARG A 5 25.55 -63.49 -16.00
CA ARG A 5 24.52 -62.46 -15.96
C ARG A 5 24.38 -61.96 -14.53
N VAL A 6 24.62 -60.68 -14.33
CA VAL A 6 24.32 -59.97 -13.09
C VAL A 6 22.90 -59.39 -13.22
N LEU A 7 21.99 -59.82 -12.35
CA LEU A 7 20.63 -59.30 -12.23
C LEU A 7 20.64 -58.01 -11.38
N ASN A 8 20.37 -56.87 -12.00
CA ASN A 8 20.09 -55.62 -11.32
C ASN A 8 18.63 -55.62 -10.84
N ARG A 9 18.39 -55.61 -9.53
CA ARG A 9 17.08 -55.32 -8.92
C ARG A 9 17.00 -53.84 -8.58
N PRO A 10 15.94 -53.12 -8.93
CA PRO A 10 15.73 -51.75 -8.48
C PRO A 10 15.30 -51.70 -7.01
N ILE A 11 16.02 -50.91 -6.22
CA ILE A 11 15.65 -50.58 -4.84
C ILE A 11 14.55 -49.53 -4.88
N THR A 12 13.36 -49.90 -4.45
CA THR A 12 12.23 -48.98 -4.27
C THR A 12 12.45 -48.19 -2.98
N MET A 13 12.82 -46.91 -3.09
CA MET A 13 12.83 -46.00 -1.96
C MET A 13 11.38 -45.61 -1.63
N VAL A 14 10.88 -46.05 -0.49
CA VAL A 14 9.62 -45.57 0.10
C VAL A 14 9.93 -44.22 0.79
N ALA A 15 9.51 -43.12 0.18
CA ALA A 15 9.59 -41.81 0.77
C ALA A 15 8.55 -41.69 1.90
N LEU A 16 9.00 -41.65 3.15
CA LEU A 16 8.21 -41.29 4.32
C LEU A 16 8.03 -39.76 4.35
N TRP A 17 6.85 -39.27 3.97
CA TRP A 17 6.47 -37.88 4.18
C TRP A 17 6.15 -37.64 5.65
N PRO A 18 6.73 -36.62 6.29
CA PRO A 18 6.33 -36.24 7.65
C PRO A 18 4.95 -35.60 7.63
N ARG A 19 4.02 -36.13 8.41
CA ARG A 19 2.72 -35.52 8.71
C ARG A 19 2.96 -34.18 9.39
N ARG A 20 2.75 -33.08 8.66
CA ARG A 20 2.73 -31.74 9.23
C ARG A 20 1.47 -31.58 10.06
N GLY A 21 1.61 -31.51 11.37
CA GLY A 21 0.53 -31.13 12.28
C GLY A 21 0.06 -29.73 11.96
N ALA A 22 -1.22 -29.56 11.66
CA ALA A 22 -1.87 -28.26 11.59
C ALA A 22 -1.89 -27.68 13.01
N ALA A 23 -1.09 -26.65 13.27
CA ALA A 23 -1.19 -25.85 14.47
C ALA A 23 -2.46 -25.00 14.36
N LEU A 24 -3.49 -25.31 15.16
CA LEU A 24 -4.63 -24.42 15.39
C LEU A 24 -4.11 -23.18 16.13
N ILE A 25 -4.01 -22.06 15.44
CA ILE A 25 -3.79 -20.76 16.07
C ILE A 25 -5.11 -20.32 16.69
N THR A 26 -5.21 -20.45 18.02
CA THR A 26 -6.35 -19.91 18.77
C THR A 26 -6.18 -18.40 18.87
N LEU A 27 -6.94 -17.65 18.05
CA LEU A 27 -7.00 -16.19 18.10
C LEU A 27 -7.69 -15.74 19.40
N VAL A 28 -6.94 -15.10 20.28
CA VAL A 28 -7.46 -14.41 21.46
C VAL A 28 -7.90 -13.00 21.05
N LEU A 29 -9.20 -12.78 21.03
CA LEU A 29 -9.82 -11.48 20.76
C LEU A 29 -9.54 -10.53 21.93
N SER A 30 -8.64 -9.58 21.74
CA SER A 30 -8.43 -8.45 22.66
C SER A 30 -8.92 -7.16 22.03
N ALA A 31 -9.53 -6.31 22.88
CA ALA A 31 -10.27 -5.11 22.49
C ALA A 31 -9.43 -4.06 21.76
N THR A 32 -9.89 -3.69 20.64
CA THR A 32 -9.94 -2.49 19.80
C THR A 32 -9.09 -1.27 20.16
N ALA A 33 -8.08 -1.00 19.34
CA ALA A 33 -7.64 0.35 19.04
C ALA A 33 -7.85 0.56 17.53
N TRP A 34 -8.50 1.64 17.18
CA TRP A 34 -8.93 1.97 15.83
C TRP A 34 -7.79 2.68 15.11
N ALA A 35 -7.25 2.11 14.05
CA ALA A 35 -6.35 2.80 13.16
C ALA A 35 -7.18 3.46 12.04
N HIS A 36 -7.06 4.78 11.90
CA HIS A 36 -7.83 5.53 10.92
C HIS A 36 -6.87 6.27 9.99
N ASP A 37 -6.41 5.61 8.92
CA ASP A 37 -5.70 6.29 7.83
C ASP A 37 -6.72 6.72 6.75
N PRO A 38 -6.44 7.82 6.02
CA PRO A 38 -7.20 8.21 4.83
C PRO A 38 -7.24 7.11 3.76
N VAL A 39 -8.03 7.29 2.69
CA VAL A 39 -8.09 6.31 1.60
C VAL A 39 -6.83 6.34 0.75
N PHE A 40 -6.34 7.52 0.38
CA PHE A 40 -5.18 7.73 -0.49
C PHE A 40 -4.00 8.38 0.24
N GLY A 41 -4.27 9.23 1.22
CA GLY A 41 -3.26 9.90 2.02
C GLY A 41 -2.63 9.00 3.09
N LEU A 42 -1.63 9.54 3.80
CA LEU A 42 -1.00 8.92 4.95
C LEU A 42 -1.56 9.53 6.24
N GLY A 43 -2.02 8.69 7.18
CA GLY A 43 -2.42 9.10 8.51
C GLY A 43 -1.35 8.81 9.57
N PRO A 44 -1.44 9.46 10.75
CA PRO A 44 -0.48 9.29 11.84
C PRO A 44 -0.80 8.11 12.77
N HIS A 45 -1.81 7.30 12.44
CA HIS A 45 -2.23 6.20 13.30
C HIS A 45 -1.23 5.06 13.34
N VAL A 46 -1.15 4.41 14.51
CA VAL A 46 -0.30 3.26 14.77
C VAL A 46 -1.12 2.24 15.58
N LEU A 47 -1.00 0.96 15.26
CA LEU A 47 -1.63 -0.12 16.00
C LEU A 47 -1.14 -0.15 17.47
N TYR A 48 -2.03 -0.59 18.36
CA TYR A 48 -1.67 -0.82 19.77
C TYR A 48 -0.64 -1.94 19.89
N LYS A 49 0.08 -1.96 21.01
CA LYS A 49 1.09 -2.99 21.29
C LYS A 49 0.50 -4.40 21.24
N GLY A 50 1.06 -5.23 20.38
CA GLY A 50 0.64 -6.62 20.18
C GLY A 50 -0.57 -6.79 19.26
N GLY A 51 -1.16 -5.69 18.77
CA GLY A 51 -2.22 -5.73 17.76
C GLY A 51 -1.72 -6.25 16.42
N VAL A 52 -2.57 -6.98 15.72
CA VAL A 52 -2.35 -7.44 14.36
C VAL A 52 -3.45 -6.87 13.47
N GLU A 53 -3.08 -6.29 12.35
CA GLU A 53 -4.01 -5.89 11.30
C GLU A 53 -3.74 -6.71 10.05
N VAL A 54 -4.82 -7.18 9.45
CA VAL A 54 -4.81 -7.82 8.13
C VAL A 54 -5.68 -6.96 7.23
N ALA A 55 -5.10 -6.42 6.18
CA ALA A 55 -5.86 -5.65 5.20
C ALA A 55 -5.71 -6.24 3.80
N THR A 56 -6.77 -6.11 3.01
CA THR A 56 -6.71 -6.32 1.56
C THR A 56 -7.12 -5.03 0.88
N ALA A 57 -6.30 -4.59 -0.08
CA ALA A 57 -6.54 -3.37 -0.83
C ALA A 57 -6.66 -3.71 -2.32
N MET A 58 -7.71 -3.26 -2.96
CA MET A 58 -7.83 -3.25 -4.42
C MET A 58 -7.63 -1.82 -4.89
N HIS A 59 -6.66 -1.62 -5.76
CA HIS A 59 -6.36 -0.35 -6.40
C HIS A 59 -6.55 -0.48 -7.92
N VAL A 60 -7.15 0.51 -8.54
CA VAL A 60 -7.29 0.62 -10.00
C VAL A 60 -6.75 1.97 -10.41
N ASP A 61 -5.80 1.99 -11.34
CA ASP A 61 -5.28 3.18 -11.99
C ASP A 61 -5.61 3.09 -13.49
N LYS A 62 -6.20 4.16 -14.05
CA LYS A 62 -6.54 4.27 -15.46
C LYS A 62 -5.91 5.53 -16.02
N LYS A 63 -5.11 5.37 -17.10
CA LYS A 63 -4.38 6.44 -17.74
C LYS A 63 -4.33 6.21 -19.25
N GLY A 64 -5.18 6.91 -20.02
CA GLY A 64 -5.29 6.70 -21.44
C GLY A 64 -5.57 5.23 -21.81
N ASP A 65 -4.68 4.59 -22.56
CA ASP A 65 -4.78 3.18 -22.92
C ASP A 65 -4.20 2.23 -21.86
N GLU A 66 -3.57 2.76 -20.81
CA GLU A 66 -3.01 2.00 -19.71
C GLU A 66 -4.06 1.74 -18.63
N ARG A 67 -4.10 0.52 -18.10
CA ARG A 67 -4.89 0.16 -16.93
C ARG A 67 -4.10 -0.78 -16.03
N GLU A 68 -3.98 -0.39 -14.77
CA GLU A 68 -3.43 -1.24 -13.74
C GLU A 68 -4.52 -1.55 -12.72
N THR A 69 -4.66 -2.82 -12.36
CA THR A 69 -5.45 -3.28 -11.23
C THR A 69 -4.53 -4.04 -10.30
N GLU A 70 -4.44 -3.61 -9.06
CA GLU A 70 -3.60 -4.26 -8.05
C GLU A 70 -4.47 -4.74 -6.88
N LEU A 71 -4.16 -5.94 -6.41
CA LEU A 71 -4.69 -6.51 -5.17
C LEU A 71 -3.53 -6.66 -4.18
N GLY A 72 -3.49 -5.84 -3.14
CA GLY A 72 -2.51 -5.90 -2.06
C GLY A 72 -3.04 -6.70 -0.87
N LEU A 73 -2.19 -7.53 -0.27
CA LEU A 73 -2.38 -8.08 1.08
C LEU A 73 -1.38 -7.40 2.01
N GLU A 74 -1.90 -6.73 3.04
CA GLU A 74 -1.08 -6.04 4.03
C GLU A 74 -1.22 -6.73 5.40
N LEU A 75 -0.09 -6.89 6.08
CA LEU A 75 -0.01 -7.41 7.45
C LEU A 75 0.77 -6.41 8.29
N VAL A 76 0.16 -5.92 9.37
CA VAL A 76 0.76 -4.94 10.29
C VAL A 76 0.79 -5.51 11.70
N TYR A 77 1.89 -5.24 12.40
CA TYR A 77 2.07 -5.60 13.80
C TYR A 77 2.44 -4.38 14.66
N GLY A 78 1.70 -4.17 15.73
CA GLY A 78 1.99 -3.15 16.73
C GLY A 78 3.12 -3.57 17.68
N ILE A 79 4.31 -2.99 17.51
CA ILE A 79 5.50 -3.29 18.34
C ILE A 79 5.36 -2.62 19.72
N THR A 80 4.93 -1.36 19.72
CA THR A 80 4.60 -0.59 20.92
C THR A 80 3.28 0.15 20.69
N GLY A 81 2.79 0.94 21.65
CA GLY A 81 1.61 1.78 21.42
C GLY A 81 1.84 2.93 20.42
N ASP A 82 3.09 3.18 20.04
CA ASP A 82 3.48 4.27 19.13
C ASP A 82 4.35 3.81 17.96
N TRP A 83 4.59 2.50 17.82
CA TRP A 83 5.44 1.96 16.77
C TRP A 83 4.85 0.67 16.19
N ALA A 84 4.64 0.64 14.88
CA ALA A 84 4.20 -0.53 14.12
C ALA A 84 5.11 -0.78 12.92
N ALA A 85 5.14 -2.02 12.46
CA ALA A 85 5.79 -2.40 11.21
C ALA A 85 4.90 -3.37 10.44
N GLY A 86 5.04 -3.41 9.13
CA GLY A 86 4.22 -4.24 8.27
C GLY A 86 4.92 -4.64 6.98
N ILE A 87 4.24 -5.52 6.26
CA ILE A 87 4.60 -6.02 4.94
C ILE A 87 3.37 -5.92 4.03
N GLU A 88 3.58 -5.54 2.79
CA GLU A 88 2.58 -5.51 1.73
C GLU A 88 3.01 -6.42 0.60
N LEU A 89 2.10 -7.28 0.15
CA LEU A 89 2.28 -8.29 -0.89
C LEU A 89 1.32 -7.99 -2.03
N PRO A 90 1.75 -7.31 -3.10
CA PRO A 90 0.91 -6.95 -4.22
C PRO A 90 0.84 -8.05 -5.27
N TYR A 91 -0.31 -8.14 -5.94
CA TYR A 91 -0.52 -8.87 -7.17
C TYR A 91 -1.19 -7.94 -8.19
N ALA A 92 -0.58 -7.75 -9.34
CA ALA A 92 -1.01 -6.79 -10.34
C ALA A 92 -1.51 -7.46 -11.63
N TRP A 93 -2.49 -6.82 -12.26
CA TRP A 93 -2.93 -7.02 -13.63
C TRP A 93 -2.71 -5.70 -14.36
N LYS A 94 -1.86 -5.70 -15.39
CA LYS A 94 -1.52 -4.52 -16.17
C LYS A 94 -1.87 -4.73 -17.63
N GLU A 95 -2.49 -3.71 -18.21
CA GLU A 95 -2.87 -3.64 -19.61
C GLU A 95 -2.32 -2.34 -20.20
N GLU A 96 -1.65 -2.40 -21.35
CA GLU A 96 -1.10 -1.27 -22.09
C GLU A 96 -1.32 -1.50 -23.58
N GLY A 97 -2.29 -0.79 -24.18
CA GLY A 97 -2.71 -1.02 -25.56
C GLY A 97 -3.18 -2.44 -25.79
N SER A 98 -2.41 -3.22 -26.55
CA SER A 98 -2.70 -4.64 -26.82
C SER A 98 -1.90 -5.63 -25.95
N GLN A 99 -1.05 -5.13 -25.08
CA GLN A 99 -0.21 -5.94 -24.20
C GLN A 99 -0.87 -6.09 -22.84
N SER A 100 -0.67 -7.24 -22.20
CA SER A 100 -1.13 -7.48 -20.85
C SER A 100 -0.21 -8.43 -20.10
N ALA A 101 0.00 -8.17 -18.81
CA ALA A 101 0.74 -9.02 -17.90
C ALA A 101 0.03 -9.11 -16.55
N SER A 102 0.24 -10.21 -15.82
CA SER A 102 -0.24 -10.34 -14.45
C SER A 102 0.71 -11.20 -13.61
N GLY A 103 0.87 -10.84 -12.35
CA GLY A 103 1.76 -11.54 -11.44
C GLY A 103 1.98 -10.77 -10.13
N ALA A 104 2.89 -11.29 -9.31
CA ALA A 104 3.33 -10.60 -8.12
C ALA A 104 4.08 -9.32 -8.50
N GLY A 105 3.79 -8.24 -7.79
CA GLY A 105 4.53 -6.99 -7.86
C GLY A 105 5.67 -6.92 -6.84
N ASP A 106 6.20 -5.72 -6.62
CA ASP A 106 7.28 -5.47 -5.69
C ASP A 106 6.78 -5.50 -4.23
N VAL A 107 7.29 -6.43 -3.44
CA VAL A 107 6.98 -6.53 -2.01
C VAL A 107 7.47 -5.27 -1.28
N SER A 108 6.65 -4.75 -0.39
CA SER A 108 7.01 -3.61 0.43
C SER A 108 7.13 -3.97 1.90
N LEU A 109 8.15 -3.41 2.56
CA LEU A 109 8.32 -3.43 4.01
C LEU A 109 8.18 -2.00 4.53
N PHE A 110 7.43 -1.82 5.61
CA PHE A 110 7.29 -0.48 6.17
C PHE A 110 7.28 -0.48 7.70
N THR A 111 7.60 0.69 8.24
CA THR A 111 7.46 0.97 9.66
C THR A 111 6.97 2.39 9.88
N LYS A 112 6.07 2.55 10.85
CA LYS A 112 5.46 3.83 11.23
C LYS A 112 5.70 4.07 12.72
N TYR A 113 6.22 5.25 13.05
CA TYR A 113 6.46 5.67 14.42
C TYR A 113 5.74 6.99 14.70
N ARG A 114 4.78 6.96 15.65
CA ARG A 114 4.08 8.13 16.16
C ARG A 114 4.95 8.79 17.24
N PHE A 115 5.60 9.87 16.90
CA PHE A 115 6.54 10.57 17.78
C PHE A 115 5.87 11.65 18.65
N TRP A 116 4.63 12.02 18.33
CA TRP A 116 3.86 13.00 19.08
C TRP A 116 2.39 12.64 19.14
N ARG A 117 1.80 12.83 20.32
CA ARG A 117 0.37 12.64 20.58
C ARG A 117 -0.09 13.62 21.66
N HIS A 118 -1.25 14.25 21.45
CA HIS A 118 -1.91 15.12 22.41
C HIS A 118 -3.41 14.76 22.45
N ASP A 119 -3.85 14.29 23.62
CA ASP A 119 -5.23 13.91 23.86
C ASP A 119 -5.95 15.01 24.62
N THR A 120 -7.11 15.42 24.14
CA THR A 120 -8.04 16.33 24.80
C THR A 120 -9.41 15.67 24.92
N LEU A 121 -10.32 16.27 25.69
CA LEU A 121 -11.67 15.72 25.81
C LEU A 121 -12.39 15.76 24.46
N GLY A 122 -12.62 14.60 23.88
CA GLY A 122 -13.33 14.43 22.60
C GLY A 122 -12.50 14.74 21.34
N ALA A 123 -11.17 14.91 21.46
CA ALA A 123 -10.30 15.03 20.31
C ALA A 123 -8.87 14.49 20.61
N GLN A 124 -8.22 14.01 19.58
CA GLN A 124 -6.83 13.58 19.58
C GLN A 124 -6.07 14.27 18.44
N GLU A 125 -4.87 14.69 18.73
CA GLU A 125 -3.89 15.12 17.73
C GLU A 125 -2.70 14.21 17.78
N SER A 126 -2.11 13.91 16.63
CA SER A 126 -0.90 13.08 16.58
C SER A 126 -0.07 13.37 15.32
N ALA A 127 1.22 13.03 15.41
CA ALA A 127 2.13 13.10 14.28
C ALA A 127 3.02 11.86 14.23
N ALA A 128 3.26 11.35 13.03
CA ALA A 128 4.03 10.14 12.79
C ALA A 128 4.98 10.28 11.60
N VAL A 129 6.04 9.50 11.62
CA VAL A 129 6.94 9.29 10.49
C VAL A 129 6.75 7.88 9.93
N LEU A 130 6.88 7.74 8.62
CA LEU A 130 6.86 6.49 7.87
C LEU A 130 8.20 6.29 7.18
N LEU A 131 8.72 5.08 7.24
CA LEU A 131 9.73 4.56 6.33
C LEU A 131 9.11 3.34 5.62
N LYS A 132 9.08 3.35 4.27
CA LYS A 132 8.69 2.21 3.45
C LYS A 132 9.81 1.92 2.45
N ILE A 133 10.12 0.65 2.28
CA ILE A 133 11.08 0.13 1.29
C ILE A 133 10.29 -0.77 0.35
N GLU A 134 10.28 -0.46 -0.93
CA GLU A 134 9.75 -1.31 -2.00
C GLU A 134 10.92 -2.08 -2.60
N THR A 135 10.83 -3.40 -2.63
CA THR A 135 11.88 -4.28 -3.13
C THR A 135 11.74 -4.51 -4.63
N ASP A 136 12.72 -5.13 -5.24
CA ASP A 136 12.77 -5.53 -6.66
C ASP A 136 12.28 -6.97 -6.88
N THR A 137 11.21 -7.38 -6.23
CA THR A 137 10.72 -8.77 -6.26
C THR A 137 9.74 -9.07 -7.39
N GLY A 138 9.17 -8.04 -8.00
CA GLY A 138 8.28 -8.17 -9.15
C GLY A 138 9.07 -8.44 -10.45
N ASP A 139 8.38 -8.97 -11.46
CA ASP A 139 9.00 -9.24 -12.77
C ASP A 139 9.12 -7.96 -13.60
N GLU A 140 10.32 -7.38 -13.64
CA GLU A 140 10.64 -6.20 -14.46
C GLU A 140 10.70 -6.49 -15.96
N ASN A 141 10.84 -7.77 -16.37
CA ASN A 141 10.93 -8.19 -17.75
C ASN A 141 9.56 -8.53 -18.37
N ALA A 142 8.51 -8.56 -17.58
CA ALA A 142 7.13 -8.67 -18.10
C ALA A 142 6.78 -7.47 -18.97
N THR A 143 5.80 -7.64 -19.86
CA THR A 143 5.34 -6.55 -20.73
C THR A 143 3.81 -6.46 -20.68
N PRO A 144 3.24 -5.44 -20.01
CA PRO A 144 3.89 -4.39 -19.19
C PRO A 144 4.64 -4.93 -17.97
N ALA A 145 5.67 -4.21 -17.50
CA ALA A 145 6.48 -4.62 -16.35
C ALA A 145 5.66 -4.69 -15.05
N LEU A 146 5.80 -5.77 -14.29
CA LEU A 146 5.09 -5.98 -13.01
C LEU A 146 5.88 -5.48 -11.82
N GLY A 147 7.20 -5.40 -11.94
CA GLY A 147 8.12 -4.84 -10.95
C GLY A 147 8.91 -3.67 -11.51
N THR A 148 9.66 -3.03 -10.66
CA THR A 148 10.44 -1.82 -10.98
C THR A 148 11.91 -2.14 -11.31
N GLY A 149 12.38 -3.36 -10.94
CA GLY A 149 13.77 -3.75 -11.02
C GLY A 149 14.68 -2.93 -10.09
N THR A 150 14.09 -2.27 -9.07
CA THR A 150 14.83 -1.40 -8.14
C THR A 150 14.32 -1.56 -6.72
N THR A 151 15.21 -1.30 -5.75
CA THR A 151 14.78 -1.09 -4.36
C THR A 151 14.62 0.40 -4.11
N ASP A 152 13.37 0.83 -3.89
CA ASP A 152 13.01 2.22 -3.67
C ASP A 152 12.71 2.51 -2.21
N THR A 153 12.90 3.77 -1.79
CA THR A 153 12.67 4.18 -0.41
C THR A 153 11.66 5.32 -0.36
N ILE A 154 10.68 5.22 0.53
CA ILE A 154 9.70 6.27 0.78
C ILE A 154 9.81 6.72 2.23
N LEU A 155 10.00 8.02 2.42
CA LEU A 155 9.91 8.69 3.71
C LEU A 155 8.62 9.49 3.78
N GLY A 156 7.90 9.40 4.88
CA GLY A 156 6.64 10.10 5.10
C GLY A 156 6.59 10.81 6.45
N LEU A 157 5.87 11.94 6.47
CA LEU A 157 5.48 12.65 7.67
C LEU A 157 3.97 12.88 7.60
N ALA A 158 3.26 12.53 8.66
CA ALA A 158 1.82 12.73 8.77
C ALA A 158 1.46 13.44 10.07
N TYR A 159 0.44 14.29 9.99
CA TYR A 159 -0.23 14.92 11.11
C TYR A 159 -1.73 14.66 11.02
N GLY A 160 -2.38 14.47 12.16
CA GLY A 160 -3.82 14.28 12.25
C GLY A 160 -4.42 14.97 13.47
N TYR A 161 -5.58 15.56 13.25
CA TYR A 161 -6.53 15.99 14.28
C TYR A 161 -7.83 15.23 14.08
N GLU A 162 -8.30 14.54 15.11
CA GLU A 162 -9.52 13.76 15.09
C GLU A 162 -10.39 14.11 16.29
N SER A 163 -11.62 14.48 16.00
CA SER A 163 -12.63 14.74 17.02
C SER A 163 -13.82 13.81 16.85
N LEU A 164 -14.81 13.95 17.73
CA LEU A 164 -16.05 13.17 17.65
C LEU A 164 -16.79 13.33 16.30
N LYS A 165 -16.60 14.47 15.59
CA LYS A 165 -17.31 14.79 14.35
C LYS A 165 -16.40 15.11 13.18
N TRP A 166 -15.20 15.60 13.43
CA TRP A 166 -14.32 16.13 12.39
C TRP A 166 -12.96 15.47 12.40
N TYR A 167 -12.49 15.12 11.22
CA TYR A 167 -11.15 14.61 10.96
C TYR A 167 -10.43 15.56 10.05
N ARG A 168 -9.15 15.78 10.30
CA ARG A 168 -8.26 16.57 9.47
C ARG A 168 -6.90 15.90 9.48
N TRP A 169 -6.42 15.53 8.30
CA TRP A 169 -5.07 14.98 8.17
C TRP A 169 -4.30 15.77 7.12
N ALA A 170 -2.99 15.83 7.31
CA ALA A 170 -2.06 16.35 6.34
C ALA A 170 -0.85 15.42 6.29
N SER A 171 -0.36 15.12 5.10
CA SER A 171 0.87 14.34 4.95
C SER A 171 1.72 14.82 3.78
N ILE A 172 3.01 14.51 3.89
CA ILE A 172 3.98 14.65 2.81
C ILE A 172 4.83 13.39 2.77
N ARG A 173 5.06 12.87 1.56
CA ARG A 173 5.90 11.71 1.31
C ARG A 173 6.92 12.05 0.22
N TYR A 174 8.16 11.60 0.41
CA TYR A 174 9.19 11.67 -0.62
C TYR A 174 9.59 10.25 -1.00
N ARG A 175 9.52 9.94 -2.28
CA ARG A 175 9.97 8.67 -2.86
C ARG A 175 11.29 8.88 -3.57
N PHE A 176 12.29 8.17 -3.08
CA PHE A 176 13.60 8.05 -3.70
C PHE A 176 13.58 6.83 -4.62
N ASN A 177 13.74 7.03 -5.91
CA ASN A 177 13.82 5.93 -6.88
C ASN A 177 15.28 5.62 -7.18
N SER A 178 15.61 4.34 -7.19
CA SER A 178 16.95 3.84 -7.56
C SER A 178 17.05 3.62 -9.07
N GLU A 179 18.27 3.38 -9.56
CA GLU A 179 18.56 3.00 -10.95
C GLU A 179 18.52 1.48 -11.06
N ASN A 180 17.87 0.95 -12.11
CA ASN A 180 17.85 -0.48 -12.38
C ASN A 180 19.07 -0.92 -13.23
N ASP A 181 19.22 -2.21 -13.45
CA ASP A 181 20.34 -2.81 -14.21
C ASP A 181 20.39 -2.35 -15.68
N ALA A 182 19.27 -1.84 -16.23
CA ALA A 182 19.22 -1.28 -17.57
C ALA A 182 19.65 0.20 -17.63
N GLY A 183 20.03 0.81 -16.49
CA GLY A 183 20.41 2.21 -16.39
C GLY A 183 19.21 3.18 -16.38
N LEU A 184 17.99 2.65 -16.15
CA LEU A 184 16.79 3.47 -16.01
C LEU A 184 16.57 3.82 -14.53
N ARG A 185 16.56 5.11 -14.23
CA ARG A 185 16.15 5.67 -12.94
C ARG A 185 14.84 6.44 -13.11
N ARG A 186 13.79 5.98 -12.47
CA ARG A 186 12.53 6.73 -12.42
C ARG A 186 12.74 8.03 -11.64
N GLY A 187 12.04 9.10 -12.02
CA GLY A 187 12.14 10.36 -11.31
C GLY A 187 11.62 10.25 -9.86
N ASP A 188 12.35 10.85 -8.93
CA ASP A 188 11.89 10.95 -7.54
C ASP A 188 10.54 11.66 -7.47
N LYS A 189 9.69 11.31 -6.47
CA LYS A 189 8.36 11.90 -6.33
C LYS A 189 8.17 12.56 -4.96
N ILE A 190 7.43 13.66 -4.97
CA ILE A 190 6.83 14.25 -3.77
C ILE A 190 5.32 14.03 -3.85
N LEU A 191 4.75 13.50 -2.78
CA LEU A 191 3.32 13.31 -2.62
C LEU A 191 2.85 14.16 -1.45
N PHE A 192 1.76 14.86 -1.65
CA PHE A 192 1.17 15.75 -0.66
C PHE A 192 -0.32 15.47 -0.50
N ASP A 193 -0.80 15.37 0.74
CA ASP A 193 -2.21 15.09 1.02
C ASP A 193 -2.77 16.05 2.07
N LEU A 194 -3.98 16.53 1.79
CA LEU A 194 -4.85 17.21 2.78
C LEU A 194 -6.19 16.50 2.80
N VAL A 195 -6.66 16.15 3.98
CA VAL A 195 -7.89 15.38 4.13
C VAL A 195 -8.82 16.05 5.14
N GLY A 196 -10.07 16.21 4.75
CA GLY A 196 -11.18 16.55 5.61
C GLY A 196 -12.13 15.36 5.75
N GLY A 197 -12.52 15.05 6.99
CA GLY A 197 -13.51 14.01 7.26
C GLY A 197 -14.66 14.52 8.12
N TRP A 198 -15.84 14.06 7.82
CA TRP A 198 -17.05 14.40 8.59
C TRP A 198 -17.78 13.13 9.02
N ARG A 199 -17.99 13.01 10.34
CA ARG A 199 -18.78 11.96 10.98
C ARG A 199 -20.15 12.51 11.36
N PRO A 200 -21.23 12.13 10.66
CA PRO A 200 -22.58 12.67 10.92
C PRO A 200 -23.16 12.21 12.26
N THR A 201 -22.85 10.98 12.67
CA THR A 201 -23.39 10.37 13.89
C THR A 201 -22.27 10.15 14.91
N PRO A 202 -22.45 10.51 16.19
CA PRO A 202 -21.47 10.20 17.23
C PRO A 202 -21.17 8.70 17.27
N PRO A 203 -19.89 8.31 17.51
CA PRO A 203 -19.50 6.90 17.51
C PRO A 203 -20.20 6.13 18.63
N SER A 204 -20.62 4.91 18.32
CA SER A 204 -21.15 3.92 19.27
C SER A 204 -20.41 2.60 19.05
N TYR A 205 -20.10 1.89 20.13
CA TYR A 205 -19.37 0.63 20.02
C TYR A 205 -20.16 -0.47 19.27
N TYR A 206 -21.48 -0.43 19.36
CA TYR A 206 -22.34 -1.48 18.80
C TYR A 206 -22.88 -1.15 17.41
N GLU A 207 -22.96 0.14 17.09
CA GLU A 207 -23.47 0.61 15.81
C GLU A 207 -22.32 0.84 14.81
N PRO A 208 -22.59 0.68 13.50
CA PRO A 208 -21.62 1.08 12.50
C PRO A 208 -21.28 2.56 12.59
N ASP A 209 -20.03 2.88 12.37
CA ASP A 209 -19.54 4.26 12.26
C ASP A 209 -19.19 4.58 10.81
N THR A 210 -19.52 5.79 10.37
CA THR A 210 -19.27 6.24 9.00
C THR A 210 -18.66 7.63 9.02
N VAL A 211 -17.54 7.79 8.35
CA VAL A 211 -16.88 9.07 8.10
C VAL A 211 -16.85 9.31 6.59
N TRP A 212 -17.42 10.42 6.16
CA TRP A 212 -17.29 10.89 4.78
C TRP A 212 -15.98 11.64 4.64
N LEU A 213 -15.20 11.31 3.63
CA LEU A 213 -13.89 11.87 3.39
C LEU A 213 -13.87 12.69 2.10
N LEU A 214 -13.11 13.76 2.13
CA LEU A 214 -12.70 14.50 0.94
C LEU A 214 -11.20 14.77 1.06
N GLU A 215 -10.43 14.24 0.11
CA GLU A 215 -8.99 14.39 0.06
C GLU A 215 -8.59 15.27 -1.11
N LEU A 216 -7.58 16.10 -0.92
CA LEU A 216 -6.82 16.78 -1.96
C LEU A 216 -5.43 16.13 -1.98
N ASN A 217 -5.13 15.42 -3.06
CA ASN A 217 -3.87 14.72 -3.23
C ASN A 217 -3.07 15.39 -4.36
N GLY A 218 -1.81 15.69 -4.11
CA GLY A 218 -0.89 16.26 -5.09
C GLY A 218 0.31 15.35 -5.29
N GLU A 219 0.73 15.22 -6.54
CA GLU A 219 1.93 14.48 -6.92
C GLU A 219 2.82 15.38 -7.78
N TYR A 220 4.10 15.45 -7.44
CA TYR A 220 5.14 16.03 -8.26
C TYR A 220 6.22 14.99 -8.53
N GLY A 221 6.45 14.65 -9.78
CA GLY A 221 7.50 13.73 -10.22
C GLY A 221 8.61 14.46 -10.98
N ARG A 222 9.86 14.19 -10.64
CA ARG A 222 11.01 14.59 -11.45
C ARG A 222 11.03 13.79 -12.75
N ARG A 223 11.79 14.24 -13.73
CA ARG A 223 12.02 13.44 -14.95
C ARG A 223 12.80 12.18 -14.61
N ALA A 224 12.47 11.08 -15.30
CA ALA A 224 13.27 9.87 -15.28
C ALA A 224 14.57 10.09 -16.10
N GLU A 225 15.58 9.29 -15.80
CA GLU A 225 16.88 9.30 -16.44
C GLU A 225 17.19 7.92 -17.03
N LEU A 226 17.78 7.87 -18.21
CA LEU A 226 18.34 6.67 -18.81
C LEU A 226 19.84 6.88 -19.02
N ASN A 227 20.68 6.11 -18.31
CA ASN A 227 22.13 6.27 -18.31
C ASN A 227 22.57 7.73 -18.02
N GLY A 228 21.88 8.40 -17.08
CA GLY A 228 22.16 9.77 -16.67
C GLY A 228 21.59 10.86 -17.59
N ALA A 229 20.87 10.50 -18.66
CA ALA A 229 20.20 11.45 -19.56
C ALA A 229 18.70 11.53 -19.23
N GLU A 230 18.19 12.76 -19.00
CA GLU A 230 16.76 12.98 -18.73
C GLU A 230 15.86 12.56 -19.90
N LEU A 231 14.76 11.87 -19.58
CA LEU A 231 13.72 11.50 -20.54
C LEU A 231 12.64 12.60 -20.57
N SER A 232 12.47 13.24 -21.73
CA SER A 232 11.61 14.42 -21.90
C SER A 232 10.13 14.19 -21.61
N ASN A 233 9.63 12.98 -21.88
CA ASN A 233 8.22 12.59 -21.71
C ASN A 233 7.98 11.86 -20.37
N THR A 234 8.59 12.33 -19.28
CA THR A 234 8.45 11.74 -17.95
C THR A 234 8.40 12.82 -16.89
N GLY A 235 7.78 12.51 -15.74
CA GLY A 235 7.58 13.45 -14.65
C GLY A 235 6.54 14.51 -14.96
N GLY A 236 6.25 15.35 -13.99
CA GLY A 236 5.22 16.38 -14.06
C GLY A 236 4.48 16.54 -12.74
N THR A 237 3.34 17.20 -12.77
CA THR A 237 2.51 17.46 -11.57
C THR A 237 1.08 17.07 -11.86
N GLU A 238 0.45 16.36 -10.91
CA GLU A 238 -0.99 16.07 -10.94
C GLU A 238 -1.62 16.38 -9.59
N TRP A 239 -2.85 16.89 -9.62
CA TRP A 239 -3.68 17.15 -8.45
C TRP A 239 -5.01 16.44 -8.60
N PHE A 240 -5.45 15.81 -7.51
CA PHE A 240 -6.68 15.04 -7.46
C PHE A 240 -7.59 15.54 -6.34
N LEU A 241 -8.89 15.56 -6.63
CA LEU A 241 -9.92 15.64 -5.62
C LEU A 241 -10.53 14.24 -5.41
N SER A 242 -10.52 13.77 -4.17
CA SER A 242 -10.80 12.37 -3.88
C SER A 242 -11.90 12.23 -2.83
N PRO A 243 -13.18 12.13 -3.26
CA PRO A 243 -14.25 11.75 -2.37
C PRO A 243 -14.06 10.29 -1.91
N GLY A 244 -14.32 10.06 -0.63
CA GLY A 244 -14.18 8.75 -0.03
C GLY A 244 -15.11 8.50 1.14
N ILE A 245 -15.12 7.27 1.60
CA ILE A 245 -15.86 6.80 2.76
C ILE A 245 -14.96 5.92 3.61
N PHE A 246 -15.05 6.09 4.91
CA PHE A 246 -14.50 5.19 5.91
C PHE A 246 -15.65 4.69 6.78
N TRP A 247 -15.89 3.38 6.73
CA TRP A 247 -16.94 2.72 7.47
C TRP A 247 -16.33 1.66 8.39
N THR A 248 -16.74 1.64 9.64
CA THR A 248 -16.24 0.68 10.63
C THR A 248 -17.35 0.04 11.42
N LYS A 249 -17.15 -1.20 11.78
CA LYS A 249 -17.98 -1.91 12.74
C LYS A 249 -17.13 -2.86 13.56
N ARG A 250 -16.95 -2.56 14.84
CA ARG A 250 -16.10 -3.32 15.76
C ARG A 250 -14.65 -3.38 15.22
N ASN A 251 -14.15 -4.59 14.93
CA ASN A 251 -12.81 -4.87 14.45
C ASN A 251 -12.68 -4.96 12.92
N PHE A 252 -13.71 -4.54 12.19
CA PHE A 252 -13.72 -4.55 10.72
C PHE A 252 -13.94 -3.14 10.19
N ALA A 253 -13.16 -2.78 9.18
CA ALA A 253 -13.28 -1.50 8.50
C ALA A 253 -13.32 -1.67 6.97
N VAL A 254 -13.99 -0.73 6.32
CA VAL A 254 -14.02 -0.58 4.86
C VAL A 254 -13.65 0.85 4.54
N LYS A 255 -12.64 1.04 3.68
CA LYS A 255 -12.32 2.34 3.09
C LYS A 255 -12.52 2.25 1.58
N ALA A 256 -13.16 3.24 0.99
CA ALA A 256 -13.33 3.31 -0.46
C ALA A 256 -13.28 4.76 -0.91
N GLY A 257 -12.72 4.99 -2.09
CA GLY A 257 -12.65 6.32 -2.68
C GLY A 257 -12.24 6.28 -4.15
N VAL A 258 -12.42 7.42 -4.81
CA VAL A 258 -12.01 7.64 -6.20
C VAL A 258 -11.22 8.94 -6.26
N GLN A 259 -10.02 8.92 -6.86
CA GLN A 259 -9.26 10.11 -7.21
C GLN A 259 -9.66 10.58 -8.60
N ILE A 260 -10.10 11.82 -8.67
CA ILE A 260 -10.50 12.50 -9.90
C ILE A 260 -9.46 13.59 -10.16
N PRO A 261 -8.73 13.56 -11.30
CA PRO A 261 -7.77 14.61 -11.61
C PRO A 261 -8.48 15.95 -11.78
N ILE A 262 -7.95 17.01 -11.15
CA ILE A 262 -8.48 18.38 -11.24
C ILE A 262 -7.49 19.35 -11.87
N ALA A 263 -6.21 18.99 -11.91
CA ALA A 263 -5.17 19.71 -12.60
C ALA A 263 -4.04 18.75 -12.96
N SER A 264 -3.50 18.87 -14.15
CA SER A 264 -2.38 18.09 -14.68
C SER A 264 -1.45 19.00 -15.46
N ASP A 265 -0.14 18.86 -15.22
CA ASP A 265 0.94 19.52 -15.97
C ASP A 265 2.06 18.49 -16.15
N GLN A 266 1.87 17.61 -17.14
CA GLN A 266 2.79 16.53 -17.47
C GLN A 266 3.86 17.01 -18.46
N ASN A 267 5.10 16.54 -18.30
CA ASN A 267 6.18 16.87 -19.23
C ASN A 267 6.01 16.12 -20.57
N GLY A 268 6.10 16.85 -21.67
CA GLY A 268 6.07 16.27 -23.02
C GLY A 268 4.69 15.76 -23.44
N ASN A 269 4.62 14.56 -24.02
CA ASN A 269 3.38 13.99 -24.57
C ASN A 269 2.92 12.77 -23.75
N GLN A 270 2.90 12.91 -22.42
CA GLN A 270 2.39 11.85 -21.55
C GLN A 270 0.86 11.86 -21.53
N GLU A 271 0.25 10.69 -21.43
CA GLU A 271 -1.18 10.57 -21.09
C GLU A 271 -1.42 11.11 -19.67
N GLU A 272 -2.57 11.72 -19.45
CA GLU A 272 -3.02 12.15 -18.12
C GLU A 272 -3.79 11.04 -17.44
N THR A 273 -3.81 11.04 -16.11
CA THR A 273 -4.62 10.09 -15.33
C THR A 273 -6.11 10.35 -15.57
N ASP A 274 -6.87 9.33 -15.96
CA ASP A 274 -8.34 9.42 -16.08
C ASP A 274 -9.00 9.37 -14.71
N TYR A 275 -8.66 8.37 -13.92
CA TYR A 275 -9.08 8.21 -12.52
C TYR A 275 -8.26 7.13 -11.82
N ARG A 276 -8.27 7.19 -10.47
CA ARG A 276 -7.83 6.09 -9.62
C ARG A 276 -8.95 5.71 -8.66
N ALA A 277 -9.11 4.43 -8.36
CA ALA A 277 -10.08 3.95 -7.38
C ALA A 277 -9.40 3.03 -6.38
N LYS A 278 -9.82 3.10 -5.11
CA LYS A 278 -9.28 2.25 -4.05
C LYS A 278 -10.40 1.73 -3.16
N LEU A 279 -10.32 0.43 -2.85
CA LEU A 279 -11.16 -0.25 -1.86
C LEU A 279 -10.24 -1.01 -0.91
N VAL A 280 -10.41 -0.78 0.39
CA VAL A 280 -9.63 -1.48 1.42
C VAL A 280 -10.59 -2.14 2.40
N LEU A 281 -10.30 -3.38 2.75
CA LEU A 281 -10.98 -4.15 3.79
C LEU A 281 -9.96 -4.48 4.87
N GLU A 282 -10.21 -4.06 6.12
CA GLU A 282 -9.29 -4.19 7.24
C GLU A 282 -9.91 -5.00 8.38
N TRP A 283 -9.12 -5.88 8.96
CA TRP A 283 -9.46 -6.63 10.17
C TRP A 283 -8.39 -6.39 11.24
N HIS A 284 -8.82 -5.94 12.40
CA HIS A 284 -7.99 -5.74 13.58
C HIS A 284 -8.16 -6.92 14.53
N LEU A 285 -7.06 -7.61 14.87
CA LEU A 285 -7.03 -8.86 15.64
C LEU A 285 -6.31 -8.67 16.98
#